data_f154b5702466588724a52b5049ee1a96
#
_entry.id   f154b5702466588724a52b5049ee1a96
#
_cell.length_a   1.000
_cell.length_b   1.000
_cell.length_c   1.000
_cell.angle_alpha   90.00
_cell.angle_beta   90.00
_cell.angle_gamma   90.00
#
_symmetry.space_group_name_H-M   'P 1'
#
loop_
_entity.id
_entity.type
_entity.pdbx_description
1 polymer ?
#
loop_
_entity_poly.entity_id
_entity_poly.type
_entity_poly.pdbx_seq_one_letter_code
_entity_poly.pdbx_strand_id
1 'polypeptide(L)'
;MKKAGILNRRLSGALAELGHGHGVLVCDAGMPIPDGPRVVDLAFVAGVPSFAEVVDGLLAELVVEGATAAEEVRAANPAAAALLEDRFTDLALVPHERLKELSAGARLIVRTGEARPYANVLLRCGVFF
;
A
#
# COMPACT_ATOMS: atom_id res chain seq x y z
N MET A 1 -6.00 -15.34 21.44
CA MET A 1 -5.33 -14.60 20.36
C MET A 1 -6.17 -14.66 19.07
N LYS A 2 -5.94 -13.74 18.11
CA LYS A 2 -6.63 -13.80 16.81
C LYS A 2 -6.36 -15.13 16.10
N LYS A 3 -7.39 -15.68 15.48
CA LYS A 3 -7.32 -16.97 14.78
C LYS A 3 -6.74 -16.84 13.36
N ALA A 4 -6.96 -15.71 12.71
CA ALA A 4 -6.59 -15.48 11.30
C ALA A 4 -6.50 -13.98 11.00
N GLY A 5 -6.13 -13.65 9.78
CA GLY A 5 -5.96 -12.28 9.31
C GLY A 5 -4.65 -11.66 9.78
N ILE A 6 -4.55 -10.34 9.68
CA ILE A 6 -3.34 -9.61 10.06
C ILE A 6 -3.13 -9.68 11.57
N LEU A 7 -2.00 -10.22 11.99
CA LEU A 7 -1.67 -10.40 13.41
C LEU A 7 -0.94 -9.19 14.01
N ASN A 8 -0.30 -8.38 13.19
CA ASN A 8 0.40 -7.18 13.66
C ASN A 8 -0.60 -6.23 14.34
N ARG A 9 -0.42 -6.01 15.66
CA ARG A 9 -1.38 -5.23 16.47
C ARG A 9 -1.52 -3.78 16.00
N ARG A 10 -0.41 -3.17 15.57
CA ARG A 10 -0.43 -1.77 15.12
C ARG A 10 -1.14 -1.63 13.79
N LEU A 11 -0.86 -2.55 12.86
CA LEU A 11 -1.53 -2.55 11.56
C LEU A 11 -3.03 -2.86 11.71
N SER A 12 -3.40 -3.91 12.43
CA SER A 12 -4.80 -4.24 12.68
C SER A 12 -5.58 -3.07 13.31
N GLY A 13 -4.99 -2.40 14.30
CA GLY A 13 -5.61 -1.21 14.91
C GLY A 13 -5.76 -0.05 13.93
N ALA A 14 -4.72 0.21 13.13
CA ALA A 14 -4.75 1.28 12.13
C ALA A 14 -5.81 1.01 11.03
N LEU A 15 -5.95 -0.25 10.58
CA LEU A 15 -6.97 -0.61 9.60
C LEU A 15 -8.39 -0.44 10.14
N ALA A 16 -8.61 -0.76 11.43
CA ALA A 16 -9.91 -0.60 12.06
C ALA A 16 -10.34 0.88 12.23
N GLU A 17 -9.41 1.82 12.14
CA GLU A 17 -9.68 3.26 12.19
C GLU A 17 -10.00 3.87 10.81
N LEU A 18 -9.88 3.09 9.72
CA LEU A 18 -10.11 3.59 8.37
C LEU A 18 -11.61 3.68 8.07
N GLY A 19 -11.97 4.74 7.37
CA GLY A 19 -13.32 4.97 6.87
C GLY A 19 -13.33 5.22 5.36
N HIS A 20 -14.52 5.44 4.81
CA HIS A 20 -14.73 5.72 3.40
C HIS A 20 -13.88 6.91 2.92
N GLY A 21 -13.21 6.72 1.80
CA GLY A 21 -12.37 7.74 1.17
C GLY A 21 -10.98 7.92 1.77
N HIS A 22 -10.65 7.27 2.90
CA HIS A 22 -9.30 7.35 3.45
C HIS A 22 -8.29 6.68 2.51
N GLY A 23 -7.11 7.30 2.38
CA GLY A 23 -5.99 6.78 1.62
C GLY A 23 -5.06 5.90 2.46
N VAL A 24 -4.62 4.79 1.88
CA VAL A 24 -3.58 3.92 2.46
C VAL A 24 -2.48 3.75 1.44
N LEU A 25 -1.28 4.25 1.74
CA LEU A 25 -0.10 3.99 0.92
C LEU A 25 0.58 2.70 1.39
N VAL A 26 0.76 1.76 0.48
CA VAL A 26 1.67 0.62 0.65
C VAL A 26 2.91 0.89 -0.16
N CYS A 27 4.08 0.89 0.45
CA CYS A 27 5.29 1.33 -0.23
C CYS A 27 6.48 0.40 -0.04
N ASP A 28 7.43 0.49 -0.98
CA ASP A 28 8.74 -0.15 -0.87
C ASP A 28 9.57 0.45 0.27
N ALA A 29 10.68 -0.20 0.61
CA ALA A 29 11.55 0.21 1.71
C ALA A 29 12.27 1.54 1.47
N GLY A 30 12.37 2.00 0.23
CA GLY A 30 13.05 3.23 -0.17
C GLY A 30 12.14 4.43 -0.38
N MET A 31 10.82 4.25 -0.33
CA MET A 31 9.87 5.36 -0.52
C MET A 31 10.03 6.41 0.59
N PRO A 32 10.21 7.69 0.24
CA PRO A 32 10.26 8.74 1.26
C PRO A 32 8.89 8.85 1.97
N ILE A 33 8.93 8.84 3.29
CA ILE A 33 7.73 8.95 4.12
C ILE A 33 7.48 10.42 4.46
N PRO A 34 6.36 11.03 4.04
CA PRO A 34 6.04 12.40 4.39
C PRO A 34 5.64 12.52 5.88
N ASP A 35 5.82 13.71 6.44
CA ASP A 35 5.27 14.04 7.75
C ASP A 35 3.74 14.08 7.69
N GLY A 36 3.08 13.72 8.79
CA GLY A 36 1.63 13.82 8.96
C GLY A 36 0.89 12.49 8.98
N PRO A 37 0.96 11.63 7.95
CA PRO A 37 0.31 10.33 7.99
C PRO A 37 0.79 9.44 9.12
N ARG A 38 -0.13 8.62 9.67
CA ARG A 38 0.28 7.52 10.56
C ARG A 38 1.10 6.51 9.78
N VAL A 39 2.20 6.03 10.36
CA VAL A 39 3.09 5.05 9.73
C VAL A 39 3.07 3.75 10.52
N VAL A 40 2.89 2.63 9.80
CA VAL A 40 3.16 1.28 10.32
C VAL A 40 4.28 0.68 9.48
N ASP A 41 5.45 0.56 10.09
CA ASP A 41 6.63 0.01 9.44
C ASP A 41 6.70 -1.51 9.67
N LEU A 42 6.56 -2.28 8.60
CA LEU A 42 6.63 -3.73 8.60
C LEU A 42 7.99 -4.24 8.10
N ALA A 43 8.85 -3.36 7.61
CA ALA A 43 10.15 -3.77 7.07
C ALA A 43 10.99 -4.47 8.15
N PHE A 44 11.35 -5.73 7.88
CA PHE A 44 12.21 -6.51 8.76
C PHE A 44 13.62 -6.61 8.21
N VAL A 45 13.75 -7.13 7.00
CA VAL A 45 15.00 -7.16 6.20
C VAL A 45 14.60 -6.96 4.73
N ALA A 46 15.59 -6.77 3.84
CA ALA A 46 15.34 -6.59 2.42
C ALA A 46 14.47 -7.73 1.85
N GLY A 47 13.34 -7.39 1.26
CA GLY A 47 12.37 -8.30 0.68
C GLY A 47 11.36 -8.90 1.66
N VAL A 48 11.43 -8.61 2.96
CA VAL A 48 10.56 -9.23 3.99
C VAL A 48 9.92 -8.17 4.89
N PRO A 49 8.59 -8.12 4.99
CA PRO A 49 7.65 -8.74 4.06
C PRO A 49 7.72 -8.13 2.67
N SER A 50 7.37 -8.90 1.66
CA SER A 50 7.30 -8.40 0.28
C SER A 50 6.12 -7.45 0.09
N PHE A 51 6.19 -6.65 -0.96
CA PHE A 51 5.07 -5.79 -1.39
C PHE A 51 3.81 -6.63 -1.67
N ALA A 52 3.96 -7.75 -2.37
CA ALA A 52 2.84 -8.64 -2.69
C ALA A 52 2.15 -9.20 -1.44
N GLU A 53 2.91 -9.69 -0.46
CA GLU A 53 2.35 -10.21 0.80
C GLU A 53 1.55 -9.16 1.54
N VAL A 54 2.05 -7.93 1.60
CA VAL A 54 1.36 -6.85 2.31
C VAL A 54 0.12 -6.40 1.55
N VAL A 55 0.20 -6.21 0.24
CA VAL A 55 -0.98 -5.84 -0.59
C VAL A 55 -2.08 -6.89 -0.45
N ASP A 56 -1.76 -8.16 -0.61
CA ASP A 56 -2.74 -9.25 -0.51
C ASP A 56 -3.35 -9.35 0.90
N GLY A 57 -2.54 -9.17 1.93
CA GLY A 57 -3.02 -9.13 3.31
C GLY A 57 -3.99 -7.99 3.58
N LEU A 58 -3.73 -6.81 3.04
CA LEU A 58 -4.63 -5.65 3.16
C LEU A 58 -5.92 -5.85 2.36
N LEU A 59 -5.84 -6.37 1.13
CA LEU A 59 -7.02 -6.63 0.30
C LEU A 59 -7.95 -7.70 0.90
N ALA A 60 -7.41 -8.59 1.73
CA ALA A 60 -8.23 -9.55 2.47
C ALA A 60 -9.07 -8.92 3.60
N GLU A 61 -8.73 -7.72 4.04
CA GLU A 61 -9.40 -7.04 5.17
C GLU A 61 -10.05 -5.70 4.81
N LEU A 62 -9.68 -5.09 3.68
CA LEU A 62 -10.18 -3.77 3.27
C LEU A 62 -11.08 -3.83 2.04
N VAL A 63 -12.12 -3.02 2.03
CA VAL A 63 -12.83 -2.67 0.81
C VAL A 63 -12.05 -1.53 0.14
N VAL A 64 -11.60 -1.76 -1.08
CA VAL A 64 -10.84 -0.79 -1.87
C VAL A 64 -11.64 -0.40 -3.09
N GLU A 65 -11.89 0.89 -3.27
CA GLU A 65 -12.65 1.46 -4.40
C GLU A 65 -11.77 2.15 -5.45
N GLY A 66 -10.48 2.29 -5.18
CA GLY A 66 -9.54 2.90 -6.11
C GLY A 66 -8.10 2.60 -5.74
N ALA A 67 -7.22 2.57 -6.74
CA ALA A 67 -5.79 2.37 -6.57
C ALA A 67 -5.01 3.25 -7.54
N THR A 68 -3.93 3.84 -7.07
CA THR A 68 -3.03 4.69 -7.87
C THR A 68 -1.58 4.25 -7.63
N ALA A 69 -0.83 4.07 -8.70
CA ALA A 69 0.59 3.69 -8.66
C ALA A 69 1.43 4.59 -9.57
N ALA A 70 2.74 4.48 -9.46
CA ALA A 70 3.66 5.18 -10.34
C ALA A 70 3.73 4.50 -11.71
N GLU A 71 3.66 5.28 -12.79
CA GLU A 71 3.75 4.75 -14.16
C GLU A 71 5.10 4.06 -14.45
N GLU A 72 6.16 4.50 -13.75
CA GLU A 72 7.52 3.94 -13.86
C GLU A 72 7.61 2.47 -13.43
N VAL A 73 6.64 1.97 -12.66
CA VAL A 73 6.60 0.56 -12.23
C VAL A 73 6.60 -0.42 -13.40
N ARG A 74 5.98 -0.05 -14.52
CA ARG A 74 5.87 -0.91 -15.70
C ARG A 74 7.22 -1.30 -16.30
N ALA A 75 8.10 -0.33 -16.46
CA ALA A 75 9.43 -0.56 -17.02
C ALA A 75 10.44 -1.05 -15.96
N ALA A 76 10.40 -0.49 -14.77
CA ALA A 76 11.42 -0.73 -13.75
C ALA A 76 11.16 -1.95 -12.86
N ASN A 77 9.89 -2.35 -12.69
CA ASN A 77 9.50 -3.48 -11.84
C ASN A 77 8.29 -4.23 -12.42
N PRO A 78 8.51 -5.03 -13.48
CA PRO A 78 7.41 -5.73 -14.16
C PRO A 78 6.60 -6.66 -13.25
N ALA A 79 7.22 -7.27 -12.24
CA ALA A 79 6.54 -8.14 -11.30
C ALA A 79 5.51 -7.37 -10.43
N ALA A 80 5.89 -6.20 -9.92
CA ALA A 80 4.97 -5.33 -9.19
C ALA A 80 3.87 -4.78 -10.11
N ALA A 81 4.21 -4.40 -11.34
CA ALA A 81 3.22 -3.95 -12.32
C ALA A 81 2.17 -5.04 -12.60
N ALA A 82 2.61 -6.28 -12.82
CA ALA A 82 1.70 -7.42 -13.06
C ALA A 82 0.79 -7.68 -11.85
N LEU A 83 1.32 -7.62 -10.64
CA LEU A 83 0.53 -7.74 -9.40
C LEU A 83 -0.56 -6.67 -9.34
N LEU A 84 -0.18 -5.40 -9.55
CA LEU A 84 -1.11 -4.27 -9.47
C LEU A 84 -2.21 -4.37 -10.53
N GLU A 85 -1.86 -4.71 -11.77
CA GLU A 85 -2.83 -4.89 -12.86
C GLU A 85 -3.78 -6.07 -12.61
N ASP A 86 -3.30 -7.14 -11.98
CA ASP A 86 -4.13 -8.29 -11.61
C ASP A 86 -5.09 -7.98 -10.45
N ARG A 87 -4.62 -7.23 -9.45
CA ARG A 87 -5.42 -6.94 -8.24
C ARG A 87 -6.41 -5.79 -8.40
N PHE A 88 -6.14 -4.85 -9.31
CA PHE A 88 -6.94 -3.63 -9.46
C PHE A 88 -7.41 -3.44 -10.90
N THR A 89 -8.73 -3.50 -11.13
CA THR A 89 -9.33 -3.34 -12.46
C THR A 89 -9.14 -1.93 -13.01
N ASP A 90 -9.30 -0.92 -12.16
CA ASP A 90 -9.22 0.50 -12.53
C ASP A 90 -7.98 1.17 -11.91
N LEU A 91 -6.80 0.56 -12.12
CA LEU A 91 -5.54 1.11 -11.66
C LEU A 91 -5.23 2.42 -12.37
N ALA A 92 -5.14 3.51 -11.62
CA ALA A 92 -4.65 4.79 -12.12
C ALA A 92 -3.13 4.84 -12.06
N LEU A 93 -2.49 5.37 -13.09
CA LEU A 93 -1.05 5.56 -13.15
C LEU A 93 -0.74 7.05 -13.24
N VAL A 94 0.20 7.49 -12.40
CA VAL A 94 0.69 8.87 -12.36
C VAL A 94 2.22 8.86 -12.34
N PRO A 95 2.91 9.97 -12.69
CA PRO A 95 4.34 10.06 -12.47
C PRO A 95 4.69 9.82 -10.99
N HIS A 96 5.82 9.16 -10.71
CA HIS A 96 6.25 8.86 -9.33
C HIS A 96 6.32 10.09 -8.44
N GLU A 97 6.78 11.24 -8.96
CA GLU A 97 6.78 12.49 -8.21
C GLU A 97 5.37 12.90 -7.77
N ARG A 98 4.36 12.68 -8.63
CA ARG A 98 2.96 12.93 -8.28
C ARG A 98 2.45 11.97 -7.20
N LEU A 99 2.84 10.70 -7.27
CA LEU A 99 2.49 9.73 -6.23
C LEU A 99 3.05 10.14 -4.86
N LYS A 100 4.28 10.64 -4.82
CA LYS A 100 4.88 11.18 -3.59
C LYS A 100 4.09 12.35 -3.01
N GLU A 101 3.64 13.28 -3.85
CA GLU A 101 2.78 14.39 -3.41
C GLU A 101 1.44 13.86 -2.85
N LEU A 102 0.79 12.93 -3.54
CA LEU A 102 -0.47 12.34 -3.11
C LEU A 102 -0.35 11.59 -1.80
N SER A 103 0.80 10.96 -1.54
CA SER A 103 1.04 10.19 -0.33
C SER A 103 1.01 11.04 0.96
N ALA A 104 1.25 12.34 0.86
CA ALA A 104 1.14 13.26 1.99
C ALA A 104 -0.30 13.37 2.52
N GLY A 105 -1.30 13.11 1.69
CA GLY A 105 -2.72 13.07 2.06
C GLY A 105 -3.22 11.71 2.55
N ALA A 106 -2.38 10.69 2.58
CA ALA A 106 -2.76 9.37 3.07
C ALA A 106 -3.09 9.41 4.57
N ARG A 107 -4.07 8.61 4.99
CA ARG A 107 -4.39 8.41 6.42
C ARG A 107 -3.40 7.46 7.08
N LEU A 108 -2.92 6.48 6.31
CA LEU A 108 -2.02 5.44 6.77
C LEU A 108 -0.95 5.17 5.71
N ILE A 109 0.29 5.01 6.13
CA ILE A 109 1.39 4.51 5.31
C ILE A 109 1.87 3.19 5.90
N VAL A 110 1.88 2.14 5.08
CA VAL A 110 2.40 0.82 5.41
C VAL A 110 3.69 0.61 4.63
N ARG A 111 4.82 0.71 5.32
CA ARG A 111 6.13 0.45 4.71
C ARG A 111 6.44 -1.03 4.73
N THR A 112 6.74 -1.59 3.57
CA THR A 112 7.14 -3.00 3.42
C THR A 112 8.65 -3.17 3.42
N GLY A 113 9.13 -4.40 3.41
CA GLY A 113 10.53 -4.74 3.19
C GLY A 113 10.93 -4.80 1.70
N GLU A 114 10.03 -4.48 0.78
CA GLU A 114 10.29 -4.57 -0.66
C GLU A 114 11.52 -3.74 -1.05
N ALA A 115 12.49 -4.40 -1.68
CA ALA A 115 13.76 -3.78 -2.08
C ALA A 115 13.84 -3.50 -3.59
N ARG A 116 12.79 -3.84 -4.36
CA ARG A 116 12.69 -3.50 -5.79
C ARG A 116 11.96 -2.17 -5.97
N PRO A 117 12.34 -1.38 -6.99
CA PRO A 117 11.85 -0.01 -7.11
C PRO A 117 10.38 0.08 -7.51
N TYR A 118 9.76 1.21 -7.19
CA TYR A 118 8.41 1.59 -7.57
C TYR A 118 7.29 0.62 -7.15
N ALA A 119 7.54 -0.25 -6.19
CA ALA A 119 6.52 -1.10 -5.60
C ALA A 119 5.72 -0.30 -4.56
N ASN A 120 4.90 0.60 -5.07
CA ASN A 120 4.11 1.55 -4.28
C ASN A 120 2.70 1.66 -4.85
N VAL A 121 1.69 1.60 -3.98
CA VAL A 121 0.29 1.82 -4.36
C VAL A 121 -0.44 2.61 -3.30
N LEU A 122 -1.15 3.65 -3.73
CA LEU A 122 -2.07 4.41 -2.89
C LEU A 122 -3.48 3.86 -3.10
N LEU A 123 -4.00 3.20 -2.08
CA LEU A 123 -5.34 2.63 -2.03
C LEU A 123 -6.33 3.67 -1.50
N ARG A 124 -7.53 3.69 -2.05
CA ARG A 124 -8.65 4.46 -1.52
C ARG A 124 -9.69 3.50 -0.95
N CYS A 125 -10.01 3.67 0.33
CA CYS A 125 -10.97 2.83 1.02
C CYS A 125 -12.40 3.12 0.58
N GLY A 126 -13.15 2.06 0.35
CA GLY A 126 -14.58 2.08 0.14
C GLY A 126 -15.35 1.64 1.38
N VAL A 127 -16.61 1.26 1.19
CA VAL A 127 -17.50 0.72 2.22
C VAL A 127 -18.02 -0.64 1.80
N PHE A 128 -18.38 -1.48 2.77
CA PHE A 128 -18.90 -2.83 2.51
C PHE A 128 -20.43 -2.88 2.29
N PHE A 129 -21.05 -1.74 2.31
CA PHE A 129 -22.51 -1.59 2.12
C PHE A 129 -22.86 -0.59 1.03
#